data_b33eca13a8a618ef0ab67c6d83b9e1f5
#
_entry.id   b33eca13a8a618ef0ab67c6d83b9e1f5
#
_cell.length_a   1.000
_cell.length_b   1.000
_cell.length_c   1.000
_cell.angle_alpha   90.00
_cell.angle_beta   90.00
_cell.angle_gamma   90.00
#
_symmetry.space_group_name_H-M   'P 1'
#
loop_
_entity.id
_entity.type
_entity.pdbx_description
1 polymer ?
#
loop_
_entity_poly.entity_id
_entity_poly.type
_entity_poly.pdbx_seq_one_letter_code
_entity_poly.pdbx_strand_id
1 'polypeptide(L)' 'MKTENLQETFLNQLRKDRLSVTVFLINGVKLQGIITWFDNFSILLKRDSHIQLVYKHSISTIMPSEPISIGIENTE' A
#
# COMPACT_ATOMS: atom_id res chain seq x y z
N MET A 1 14.46 -21.67 -2.69
CA MET A 1 13.25 -21.33 -2.18
C MET A 1 12.88 -19.92 -2.55
N LYS A 2 11.70 -19.69 -2.49
CA LYS A 2 11.24 -18.49 -2.95
C LYS A 2 11.19 -17.49 -1.87
N THR A 3 11.67 -16.36 -2.15
CA THR A 3 11.66 -15.30 -1.17
C THR A 3 10.39 -14.51 -1.31
N GLU A 4 9.73 -14.30 -0.20
CA GLU A 4 8.54 -13.47 -0.22
C GLU A 4 8.95 -12.03 -0.41
N ASN A 5 8.24 -11.33 -1.24
CA ASN A 5 8.45 -9.92 -1.41
C ASN A 5 7.48 -9.23 -0.45
N LEU A 6 8.00 -8.72 0.65
CA LEU A 6 7.17 -8.11 1.70
C LEU A 6 6.31 -6.98 1.16
N GLN A 7 6.90 -6.13 0.35
CA GLN A 7 6.18 -5.00 -0.18
C GLN A 7 5.00 -5.44 -1.03
N GLU A 8 5.23 -6.42 -1.88
CA GLU A 8 4.19 -6.93 -2.75
C GLU A 8 3.10 -7.61 -1.97
N THR A 9 3.48 -8.41 -0.97
CA THR A 9 2.52 -9.10 -0.13
C THR A 9 1.63 -8.10 0.62
N PHE A 10 2.26 -7.07 1.16
CA PHE A 10 1.56 -6.04 1.90
C PHE A 10 0.57 -5.30 1.00
N LEU A 11 1.03 -4.85 -0.15
CA LEU A 11 0.18 -4.10 -1.07
C LEU A 11 -0.96 -4.96 -1.61
N ASN A 12 -0.68 -6.23 -1.87
CA ASN A 12 -1.71 -7.13 -2.36
C ASN A 12 -2.81 -7.34 -1.32
N GLN A 13 -2.42 -7.43 -0.06
CA GLN A 13 -3.39 -7.59 1.01
C GLN A 13 -4.28 -6.35 1.13
N LEU A 14 -3.68 -5.17 1.04
CA LEU A 14 -4.44 -3.93 1.09
C LEU A 14 -5.42 -3.84 -0.07
N ARG A 15 -4.98 -4.26 -1.25
CA ARG A 15 -5.83 -4.23 -2.43
C ARG A 15 -7.00 -5.19 -2.29
N LYS A 16 -6.72 -6.39 -1.83
CA LYS A 16 -7.76 -7.41 -1.70
C LYS A 16 -8.80 -7.02 -0.66
N ASP A 17 -8.36 -6.47 0.44
CA ASP A 17 -9.27 -6.11 1.52
C ASP A 17 -9.92 -4.76 1.33
N ARG A 18 -9.47 -4.00 0.33
CA ARG A 18 -10.01 -2.68 0.03
C ARG A 18 -10.01 -1.76 1.24
N LEU A 19 -8.92 -1.82 1.97
CA LEU A 19 -8.78 -0.97 3.15
C LEU A 19 -8.35 0.43 2.76
N SER A 20 -8.89 1.39 3.47
CA SER A 20 -8.44 2.76 3.31
C SER A 20 -7.03 2.87 3.89
N VAL A 21 -6.17 3.58 3.20
CA VAL A 21 -4.79 3.76 3.65
C VAL A 21 -4.41 5.22 3.60
N THR A 22 -3.42 5.57 4.40
CA THR A 22 -2.77 6.87 4.29
C THR A 22 -1.38 6.62 3.74
N VAL A 23 -1.07 7.30 2.65
CA VAL A 23 0.22 7.18 1.99
C VAL A 23 1.01 8.45 2.30
N PHE A 24 2.13 8.29 2.98
CA PHE A 24 3.00 9.40 3.32
C PHE A 24 4.11 9.49 2.29
N LEU A 25 4.23 10.64 1.67
CA LEU A 25 5.27 10.85 0.68
C LEU A 25 6.51 11.43 1.33
N ILE A 26 7.65 11.26 0.68
CA ILE A 26 8.92 11.72 1.26
C ILE A 26 8.98 13.22 1.40
N ASN A 27 8.14 13.97 0.68
CA ASN A 27 8.10 15.41 0.80
C ASN A 27 7.13 15.89 1.89
N GLY A 28 6.55 14.95 2.65
CA GLY A 28 5.66 15.29 3.75
C GLY A 28 4.20 15.35 3.39
N VAL A 29 3.86 15.16 2.14
CA VAL A 29 2.45 15.15 1.73
C VAL A 29 1.81 13.84 2.12
N LYS A 30 0.55 13.91 2.53
CA LYS A 30 -0.23 12.71 2.87
C LYS A 30 -1.36 12.55 1.86
N LEU A 31 -1.53 11.33 1.37
CA LEU A 31 -2.62 11.00 0.47
C LEU A 31 -3.43 9.89 1.11
N GLN A 32 -4.73 9.91 0.89
CA GLN A 32 -5.60 8.87 1.44
C GLN A 32 -6.41 8.24 0.33
N GLY A 33 -6.73 6.97 0.48
CA GLY A 33 -7.56 6.28 -0.47
C GLY A 33 -7.41 4.79 -0.36
N ILE A 34 -7.85 4.10 -1.40
CA ILE A 34 -7.80 2.65 -1.46
C ILE A 34 -6.89 2.28 -2.60
N ILE A 35 -5.98 1.35 -2.35
CA ILE A 35 -5.09 0.86 -3.41
C ILE A 35 -5.89 -0.08 -4.29
N THR A 36 -6.04 0.27 -5.56
CA THR A 36 -6.80 -0.55 -6.49
C THR A 36 -5.91 -1.39 -7.38
N TRP A 37 -4.67 -0.98 -7.55
CA TRP A 37 -3.71 -1.74 -8.34
C TRP A 37 -2.31 -1.28 -8.00
N PHE A 38 -1.33 -2.09 -8.33
CA PHE A 38 0.07 -1.69 -8.16
C PHE A 38 0.94 -2.52 -9.08
N ASP A 39 2.12 -2.01 -9.35
CA ASP A 39 3.12 -2.77 -10.09
C ASP A 39 4.48 -2.51 -9.44
N ASN A 40 5.55 -2.81 -10.15
CA ASN A 40 6.90 -2.71 -9.58
C ASN A 40 7.29 -1.28 -9.19
N PHE A 41 6.69 -0.29 -9.80
CA PHE A 41 7.12 1.10 -9.64
C PHE A 41 6.06 2.03 -9.10
N SER A 42 4.81 1.63 -9.15
CA SER A 42 3.70 2.55 -8.89
C SER A 42 2.56 1.87 -8.17
N ILE A 43 1.71 2.71 -7.59
CA ILE A 43 0.43 2.24 -7.08
C ILE A 43 -0.66 3.16 -7.62
N LEU A 44 -1.86 2.61 -7.76
CA LEU A 44 -3.04 3.41 -8.08
C LEU A 44 -3.86 3.57 -6.81
N LEU A 45 -4.09 4.80 -6.46
CA LEU A 45 -4.82 5.13 -5.24
C LEU A 45 -6.13 5.78 -5.63
N LYS A 46 -7.22 5.21 -5.17
CA LYS A 46 -8.54 5.74 -5.49
C LYS A 46 -9.17 6.38 -4.28
N ARG A 47 -9.66 7.59 -4.45
CA ARG A 47 -10.40 8.26 -3.39
C ARG A 47 -11.60 8.94 -4.03
N ASP A 48 -12.79 8.57 -3.59
CA ASP A 48 -14.03 9.03 -4.18
C ASP A 48 -14.02 8.72 -5.68
N SER A 49 -14.11 9.72 -6.52
CA SER A 49 -14.10 9.49 -7.96
C SER A 49 -12.73 9.80 -8.57
N HIS A 50 -11.72 10.02 -7.74
CA HIS A 50 -10.39 10.35 -8.23
C HIS A 50 -9.46 9.16 -8.15
N ILE A 51 -8.64 8.99 -9.18
CA ILE A 51 -7.61 7.96 -9.19
C ILE A 51 -6.28 8.65 -9.40
N GLN A 52 -5.33 8.34 -8.53
CA GLN A 52 -4.00 8.93 -8.60
C GLN A 52 -2.96 7.85 -8.79
N LEU A 53 -2.01 8.13 -9.66
CA LEU A 53 -0.86 7.26 -9.84
C LEU A 53 0.25 7.80 -8.95
N VAL A 54 0.73 6.97 -8.06
CA VAL A 54 1.77 7.39 -7.11
C VAL A 54 2.98 6.50 -7.31
N TYR A 55 4.15 7.11 -7.50
CA TYR A 55 5.36 6.34 -7.70
C TYR A 55 5.91 5.87 -6.37
N LYS A 56 6.28 4.60 -6.32
CA LYS A 56 6.73 4.00 -5.07
C LYS A 56 7.94 4.69 -4.47
N HIS A 57 8.86 5.16 -5.32
CA HIS A 57 10.06 5.80 -4.77
C HIS A 57 9.77 7.15 -4.13
N SER A 58 8.56 7.67 -4.28
CA SER A 58 8.16 8.89 -3.60
C SER A 58 7.45 8.61 -2.29
N ILE A 59 7.25 7.35 -1.97
CA ILE A 59 6.49 6.96 -0.78
C ILE A 59 7.44 6.66 0.36
N SER A 60 7.13 7.24 1.51
CA SER A 60 7.86 6.96 2.74
C SER A 60 7.20 5.82 3.52
N THR A 61 5.89 5.91 3.67
CA THR A 61 5.16 4.95 4.51
C THR A 61 3.74 4.81 4.00
N ILE A 62 3.18 3.62 4.15
CA ILE A 62 1.76 3.38 3.89
C ILE A 62 1.17 2.83 5.16
N MET A 63 0.14 3.50 5.69
CA MET A 63 -0.51 3.07 6.91
C MET A 63 -1.96 2.70 6.65
N PRO A 64 -2.31 1.44 6.82
CA PRO A 64 -3.72 1.05 6.68
C PRO A 64 -4.54 1.61 7.84
N SER A 65 -5.82 1.80 7.60
CA SER A 65 -6.73 2.29 8.63
C SER A 65 -7.01 1.24 9.69
N GLU A 66 -6.75 -0.01 9.39
CA GLU A 66 -6.97 -1.11 10.31
C GLU A 66 -5.79 -2.06 10.27
N PRO A 67 -5.56 -2.81 11.32
CA PRO A 67 -4.50 -3.82 11.30
C PRO A 67 -4.80 -4.87 10.23
N ILE A 68 -3.75 -5.36 9.60
CA ILE A 68 -3.90 -6.43 8.63
C ILE A 68 -2.96 -7.56 9.02
N SER A 69 -3.31 -8.75 8.56
CA SER A 69 -2.49 -9.92 8.78
C SER A 69 -1.82 -10.26 7.46
N ILE A 70 -0.50 -10.22 7.44
CA ILE A 70 0.21 -10.46 6.21
C ILE A 70 0.96 -11.78 6.19
N GLY A 71 0.69 -12.63 7.16
CA GLY A 71 1.20 -13.99 7.10
C GLY A 71 2.66 -14.19 7.41
N ILE A 72 3.35 -13.16 7.87
CA ILE A 72 4.76 -13.30 8.21
C ILE A 72 4.99 -13.03 9.69
N GLU A 73 3.94 -12.94 10.39
CA GLU A 73 4.15 -12.64 11.78
C GLU A 73 4.76 -13.84 12.45
N ASN A 74 4.94 -14.06 12.76
CA ASN A 74 5.36 -14.81 13.45
C ASN A 74 5.94 -14.94 14.20
N THR A 75 6.14 -14.90 14.47
CA THR A 75 6.64 -14.96 15.05
C THR A 75 7.06 -14.87 15.99
N GLU A 76 7.11 -14.75 16.48
CA GLU A 76 7.63 -14.54 17.28
C GLU A 76 8.02 -14.66 17.59
#